data_3b9986a3e90029ea9972db724b873b91
#
_entry.id   3b9986a3e90029ea9972db724b873b91
#
_cell.length_a   1.000
_cell.length_b   1.000
_cell.length_c   1.000
_cell.angle_alpha   90.00
_cell.angle_beta   90.00
_cell.angle_gamma   90.00
#
_symmetry.space_group_name_H-M   'P 1'
#
loop_
_entity.id
_entity.type
_entity.pdbx_description
1 polymer ?
#
loop_
_entity_poly.entity_id
_entity_poly.type
_entity_poly.pdbx_seq_one_letter_code
_entity_poly.pdbx_strand_id
1 'polypeptide(L)'
;MKYKEEILEGFFIKRYKRFFVDLKIDNVVVTAYCPNTGSLLGLLKEGSKVLVAKVENPNAKLKYRLEAIKDLKTFVGVNTSLPNDIVFNAMRGKKILQEIKGDFKKEVKYGKNSRIDIFASHPNGDTYIEVKSVTLLRKKNLAEFPDAVTSRGSKHLIELSNMSKKGSKCFLIYLIQRNDVDRFSIAKDLDNEYYENSLIAKKSGVQSVSYTHLTLPTIFRV
;
A
#
# COMPACT_ATOMS: atom_id res chain seq x y z
N MET A 1 8.71 -6.00 11.05
CA MET A 1 9.37 -4.69 10.84
C MET A 1 9.11 -3.87 12.09
N LYS A 2 10.11 -3.19 12.66
CA LYS A 2 9.91 -2.26 13.78
C LYS A 2 10.03 -0.84 13.22
N TYR A 3 9.19 0.09 13.69
CA TYR A 3 9.42 1.51 13.44
C TYR A 3 10.75 1.91 14.07
N LYS A 4 11.52 2.73 13.36
CA LYS A 4 12.76 3.31 13.90
C LYS A 4 12.44 4.56 14.72
N GLU A 5 11.42 5.28 14.26
CA GLU A 5 10.96 6.52 14.87
C GLU A 5 10.01 6.25 16.04
N GLU A 6 9.94 7.19 16.95
CA GLU A 6 8.94 7.24 18.02
C GLU A 6 7.53 7.36 17.43
N ILE A 7 6.62 6.49 17.88
CA ILE A 7 5.21 6.51 17.46
C ILE A 7 4.38 7.11 18.57
N LEU A 8 3.60 8.13 18.21
CA LEU A 8 2.69 8.84 19.09
C LEU A 8 1.24 8.58 18.69
N GLU A 9 0.33 8.62 19.65
CA GLU A 9 -1.10 8.63 19.40
C GLU A 9 -1.62 10.07 19.31
N GLY A 10 -2.65 10.27 18.51
CA GLY A 10 -3.34 11.54 18.37
C GLY A 10 -4.74 11.36 17.83
N PHE A 11 -5.39 12.47 17.50
CA PHE A 11 -6.72 12.49 16.92
C PHE A 11 -6.72 13.26 15.61
N PHE A 12 -7.36 12.69 14.59
CA PHE A 12 -7.51 13.30 13.28
C PHE A 12 -8.47 14.51 13.38
N ILE A 13 -8.09 15.63 12.76
CA ILE A 13 -8.93 16.81 12.62
C ILE A 13 -9.39 16.94 11.16
N LYS A 14 -8.46 17.20 10.23
CA LYS A 14 -8.76 17.35 8.80
C LYS A 14 -7.54 17.09 7.95
N ARG A 15 -7.78 16.76 6.67
CA ARG A 15 -6.76 16.64 5.62
C ARG A 15 -6.99 17.70 4.53
N TYR A 16 -5.91 18.28 4.02
CA TYR A 16 -5.97 19.27 2.96
C TYR A 16 -4.74 19.20 2.05
N LYS A 17 -4.87 19.72 0.83
CA LYS A 17 -3.81 19.70 -0.20
C LYS A 17 -3.16 18.31 -0.38
N ARG A 18 -3.90 17.23 -0.13
CA ARG A 18 -3.50 15.81 -0.20
C ARG A 18 -2.38 15.38 0.76
N PHE A 19 -1.44 16.27 1.10
CA PHE A 19 -0.21 15.94 1.83
C PHE A 19 -0.21 16.42 3.28
N PHE A 20 -1.14 17.27 3.67
CA PHE A 20 -1.19 17.84 5.01
C PHE A 20 -2.37 17.28 5.78
N VAL A 21 -2.14 16.98 7.04
CA VAL A 21 -3.17 16.56 7.97
C VAL A 21 -2.98 17.28 9.29
N ASP A 22 -4.03 17.95 9.78
CA ASP A 22 -4.07 18.53 11.11
C ASP A 22 -4.53 17.46 12.10
N LEU A 23 -3.77 17.32 13.17
CA LEU A 23 -3.94 16.32 14.22
C LEU A 23 -3.88 17.00 15.58
N LYS A 24 -4.53 16.40 16.58
CA LYS A 24 -4.39 16.80 17.99
C LYS A 24 -3.54 15.74 18.70
N ILE A 25 -2.35 16.14 19.19
CA ILE A 25 -1.42 15.31 19.96
C ILE A 25 -1.20 16.02 21.30
N ASP A 26 -1.38 15.34 22.43
CA ASP A 26 -1.21 15.91 23.79
C ASP A 26 -1.92 17.27 23.95
N ASN A 27 -3.16 17.37 23.46
CA ASN A 27 -3.96 18.58 23.43
C ASN A 27 -3.44 19.75 22.56
N VAL A 28 -2.34 19.56 21.82
CA VAL A 28 -1.77 20.54 20.89
C VAL A 28 -2.17 20.17 19.45
N VAL A 29 -2.61 21.17 18.68
CA VAL A 29 -2.87 21.00 17.25
C VAL A 29 -1.57 21.12 16.47
N VAL A 30 -1.25 20.09 15.71
CA VAL A 30 -0.05 20.03 14.86
C VAL A 30 -0.42 19.66 13.44
N THR A 31 0.38 20.12 12.48
CA THR A 31 0.27 19.66 11.09
C THR A 31 1.30 18.56 10.84
N ALA A 32 0.84 17.41 10.35
CA ALA A 32 1.67 16.28 9.97
C ALA A 32 1.68 16.07 8.45
N TYR A 33 2.69 15.40 7.96
CA TYR A 33 2.77 14.91 6.57
C TYR A 33 1.90 13.66 6.40
N CYS A 34 1.04 13.66 5.38
CA CYS A 34 0.30 12.48 4.94
C CYS A 34 0.97 11.90 3.70
N PRO A 35 1.68 10.78 3.78
CA PRO A 35 2.40 10.20 2.64
C PRO A 35 1.50 9.47 1.63
N ASN A 36 0.19 9.62 1.76
CA ASN A 36 -0.80 9.01 0.89
C ASN A 36 -1.54 10.07 0.08
N THR A 37 -1.43 10.02 -1.25
CA THR A 37 -2.13 10.92 -2.17
C THR A 37 -3.51 10.41 -2.59
N GLY A 38 -3.86 9.15 -2.25
CA GLY A 38 -5.15 8.53 -2.52
C GLY A 38 -6.31 9.19 -1.77
N SER A 39 -7.50 8.73 -2.03
CA SER A 39 -8.74 9.26 -1.45
C SER A 39 -8.81 9.01 0.06
N LEU A 40 -8.30 7.86 0.55
CA LEU A 40 -8.52 7.36 1.91
C LEU A 40 -10.02 7.31 2.25
N LEU A 41 -10.81 6.89 1.26
CA LEU A 41 -12.28 6.83 1.35
C LEU A 41 -12.73 6.06 2.59
N GLY A 42 -13.58 6.70 3.40
CA GLY A 42 -14.14 6.14 4.63
C GLY A 42 -13.25 6.28 5.88
N LEU A 43 -11.97 6.68 5.75
CA LEU A 43 -11.03 6.78 6.87
C LEU A 43 -10.93 8.18 7.49
N LEU A 44 -11.15 9.24 6.72
CA LEU A 44 -10.90 10.62 7.13
C LEU A 44 -12.08 11.17 7.96
N LYS A 45 -12.31 10.59 9.13
CA LYS A 45 -13.37 11.02 10.06
C LYS A 45 -12.74 11.82 11.20
N GLU A 46 -13.24 13.05 11.42
CA GLU A 46 -12.80 13.87 12.55
C GLU A 46 -12.95 13.13 13.88
N GLY A 47 -11.97 13.29 14.77
CA GLY A 47 -11.93 12.62 16.07
C GLY A 47 -11.42 11.16 16.01
N SER A 48 -11.16 10.58 14.81
CA SER A 48 -10.55 9.25 14.73
C SER A 48 -9.16 9.24 15.36
N LYS A 49 -8.86 8.21 16.15
CA LYS A 49 -7.49 8.01 16.65
C LYS A 49 -6.53 7.78 15.50
N VAL A 50 -5.32 8.31 15.61
CA VAL A 50 -4.26 8.16 14.62
C VAL A 50 -2.96 7.73 15.28
N LEU A 51 -2.09 7.10 14.48
CA LEU A 51 -0.70 6.87 14.84
C LEU A 51 0.18 7.72 13.93
N VAL A 52 1.15 8.39 14.53
CA VAL A 52 2.08 9.27 13.84
C VAL A 52 3.50 8.96 14.25
N ALA A 53 4.41 8.97 13.28
CA ALA A 53 5.84 8.90 13.53
C ALA A 53 6.39 10.32 13.75
N LYS A 54 7.24 10.48 14.76
CA LYS A 54 8.01 11.69 14.97
C LYS A 54 9.22 11.67 14.03
N VAL A 55 9.29 12.65 13.14
CA VAL A 55 10.35 12.74 12.13
C VAL A 55 11.62 13.30 12.76
N GLU A 56 12.66 12.48 12.82
CA GLU A 56 13.94 12.86 13.45
C GLU A 56 14.77 13.83 12.62
N ASN A 57 14.48 14.00 11.31
CA ASN A 57 15.22 14.92 10.46
C ASN A 57 15.03 16.38 10.92
N PRO A 58 16.08 17.07 11.41
CA PRO A 58 15.97 18.44 11.90
C PRO A 58 15.53 19.44 10.82
N ASN A 59 15.84 19.16 9.56
CA ASN A 59 15.49 19.99 8.41
C ASN A 59 14.08 19.71 7.86
N ALA A 60 13.35 18.74 8.41
CA ALA A 60 11.99 18.46 7.98
C ALA A 60 11.06 19.62 8.39
N LYS A 61 10.31 20.14 7.40
CA LYS A 61 9.30 21.20 7.63
C LYS A 61 8.18 20.74 8.54
N LEU A 62 7.78 19.46 8.44
CA LEU A 62 6.78 18.82 9.29
C LEU A 62 7.46 17.79 10.18
N LYS A 63 7.23 17.90 11.47
CA LYS A 63 7.86 17.06 12.49
C LYS A 63 7.14 15.73 12.74
N TYR A 64 5.99 15.54 12.11
CA TYR A 64 5.14 14.36 12.26
C TYR A 64 4.74 13.80 10.90
N ARG A 65 4.60 12.47 10.81
CA ARG A 65 4.13 11.75 9.63
C ARG A 65 3.00 10.80 10.04
N LEU A 66 1.88 10.87 9.34
CA LEU A 66 0.75 9.99 9.56
C LEU A 66 1.08 8.55 9.12
N GLU A 67 0.95 7.60 10.02
CA GLU A 67 1.23 6.19 9.77
C GLU A 67 -0.05 5.35 9.63
N ALA A 68 -1.01 5.57 10.54
CA ALA A 68 -2.26 4.82 10.54
C ALA A 68 -3.43 5.65 11.08
N ILE A 69 -4.63 5.28 10.67
CA ILE A 69 -5.90 5.85 11.16
C ILE A 69 -6.74 4.70 11.72
N LYS A 70 -7.33 4.89 12.90
CA LYS A 70 -8.25 3.93 13.49
C LYS A 70 -9.60 4.02 12.77
N ASP A 71 -10.03 2.89 12.22
CA ASP A 71 -11.38 2.71 11.69
C ASP A 71 -12.01 1.50 12.39
N LEU A 72 -13.22 1.69 12.93
CA LEU A 72 -13.88 0.68 13.75
C LEU A 72 -12.97 0.18 14.90
N LYS A 73 -12.58 -1.09 14.88
CA LYS A 73 -11.75 -1.72 15.93
C LYS A 73 -10.28 -1.87 15.53
N THR A 74 -9.89 -1.49 14.30
CA THR A 74 -8.53 -1.68 13.80
C THR A 74 -7.84 -0.38 13.43
N PHE A 75 -6.52 -0.37 13.46
CA PHE A 75 -5.73 0.66 12.81
C PHE A 75 -5.45 0.25 11.36
N VAL A 76 -5.73 1.15 10.43
CA VAL A 76 -5.50 0.98 9.01
C VAL A 76 -4.23 1.74 8.62
N GLY A 77 -3.24 1.03 8.12
CA GLY A 77 -1.99 1.64 7.64
C GLY A 77 -2.24 2.51 6.42
N VAL A 78 -1.82 3.78 6.49
CA VAL A 78 -2.02 4.75 5.39
C VAL A 78 -0.73 5.24 4.78
N ASN A 79 0.43 4.94 5.38
CA ASN A 79 1.73 5.32 4.85
C ASN A 79 2.10 4.48 3.63
N THR A 80 2.02 5.07 2.43
CA THR A 80 2.29 4.38 1.15
C THR A 80 3.76 4.06 0.89
N SER A 81 4.69 4.53 1.73
CA SER A 81 6.11 4.17 1.61
C SER A 81 6.43 2.79 2.21
N LEU A 82 5.56 2.25 3.08
CA LEU A 82 5.82 0.99 3.79
C LEU A 82 5.45 -0.29 3.01
N PRO A 83 4.37 -0.34 2.21
CA PRO A 83 3.93 -1.55 1.54
C PRO A 83 5.01 -2.26 0.73
N ASN A 84 5.77 -1.53 -0.07
CA ASN A 84 6.83 -2.10 -0.90
C ASN A 84 7.93 -2.73 -0.04
N ASP A 85 8.31 -2.08 1.06
CA ASP A 85 9.32 -2.62 1.99
C ASP A 85 8.81 -3.84 2.76
N ILE A 86 7.54 -3.85 3.15
CA ILE A 86 6.92 -4.99 3.82
C ILE A 86 6.94 -6.21 2.91
N VAL A 87 6.47 -6.06 1.67
CA VAL A 87 6.45 -7.14 0.68
C VAL A 87 7.87 -7.60 0.35
N PHE A 88 8.77 -6.67 0.06
CA PHE A 88 10.18 -6.97 -0.26
C PHE A 88 10.86 -7.78 0.86
N ASN A 89 10.71 -7.37 2.11
CA ASN A 89 11.30 -8.07 3.25
C ASN A 89 10.62 -9.44 3.49
N ALA A 90 9.31 -9.55 3.27
CA ALA A 90 8.60 -10.81 3.40
C ALA A 90 9.03 -11.83 2.34
N MET A 91 9.28 -11.39 1.10
CA MET A 91 9.82 -12.23 0.04
C MET A 91 11.25 -12.69 0.34
N ARG A 92 12.14 -11.76 0.71
CA ARG A 92 13.52 -12.10 1.10
C ARG A 92 13.58 -13.06 2.29
N GLY A 93 12.67 -12.89 3.23
CA GLY A 93 12.51 -13.78 4.39
C GLY A 93 11.76 -15.09 4.07
N LYS A 94 11.45 -15.35 2.79
CA LYS A 94 10.72 -16.54 2.32
C LYS A 94 9.38 -16.77 3.04
N LYS A 95 8.70 -15.68 3.41
CA LYS A 95 7.37 -15.75 4.07
C LYS A 95 6.23 -15.79 3.06
N ILE A 96 6.44 -15.23 1.87
CA ILE A 96 5.50 -15.21 0.75
C ILE A 96 6.25 -15.48 -0.55
N LEU A 97 5.55 -15.99 -1.58
CA LEU A 97 6.07 -16.26 -2.93
C LEU A 97 7.43 -16.97 -2.90
N GLN A 98 7.54 -18.04 -2.11
CA GLN A 98 8.80 -18.75 -1.83
C GLN A 98 9.43 -19.37 -3.10
N GLU A 99 8.60 -19.56 -4.13
CA GLU A 99 9.01 -20.07 -5.45
C GLU A 99 9.81 -19.03 -6.26
N ILE A 100 9.72 -17.74 -5.93
CA ILE A 100 10.47 -16.69 -6.61
C ILE A 100 11.87 -16.64 -6.04
N LYS A 101 12.83 -16.95 -6.90
CA LYS A 101 14.27 -16.95 -6.59
C LYS A 101 14.95 -15.84 -7.39
N GLY A 102 16.17 -15.48 -6.98
CA GLY A 102 17.01 -14.53 -7.70
C GLY A 102 17.42 -13.32 -6.87
N ASP A 103 18.02 -12.35 -7.55
CA ASP A 103 18.46 -11.11 -6.93
C ASP A 103 17.32 -10.08 -6.94
N PHE A 104 16.86 -9.72 -5.74
CA PHE A 104 15.77 -8.79 -5.56
C PHE A 104 16.26 -7.34 -5.56
N LYS A 105 15.63 -6.50 -6.40
CA LYS A 105 15.84 -5.05 -6.46
C LYS A 105 14.51 -4.31 -6.36
N LYS A 106 14.54 -3.10 -5.78
CA LYS A 106 13.36 -2.22 -5.73
C LYS A 106 13.44 -1.14 -6.79
N GLU A 107 12.27 -0.63 -7.23
CA GLU A 107 12.13 0.55 -8.08
C GLU A 107 12.91 0.47 -9.40
N VAL A 108 12.91 -0.70 -10.06
CA VAL A 108 13.59 -0.90 -11.34
C VAL A 108 12.75 -0.34 -12.48
N LYS A 109 13.37 0.41 -13.38
CA LYS A 109 12.70 0.91 -14.60
C LYS A 109 12.30 -0.26 -15.49
N TYR A 110 11.08 -0.23 -16.02
CA TYR A 110 10.57 -1.21 -16.97
C TYR A 110 9.50 -0.57 -17.89
N GLY A 111 9.09 -1.30 -18.93
CA GLY A 111 8.12 -0.80 -19.88
C GLY A 111 8.57 0.50 -20.56
N LYS A 112 7.61 1.37 -20.90
CA LYS A 112 7.93 2.62 -21.58
C LYS A 112 8.35 3.75 -20.63
N ASN A 113 7.73 3.88 -19.47
CA ASN A 113 7.99 4.97 -18.50
C ASN A 113 7.49 4.62 -17.10
N SER A 114 7.70 3.40 -16.66
CA SER A 114 7.29 2.97 -15.32
C SER A 114 8.46 2.40 -14.53
N ARG A 115 8.26 2.28 -13.23
CA ARG A 115 9.13 1.55 -12.33
C ARG A 115 8.32 0.48 -11.67
N ILE A 116 8.84 -0.73 -11.68
CA ILE A 116 8.26 -1.83 -10.93
C ILE A 116 8.68 -1.76 -9.48
N ASP A 117 7.78 -2.01 -8.56
CA ASP A 117 8.06 -1.92 -7.13
C ASP A 117 9.14 -2.91 -6.69
N ILE A 118 9.07 -4.16 -7.17
CA ILE A 118 10.05 -5.20 -6.87
C ILE A 118 10.35 -5.97 -8.16
N PHE A 119 11.63 -6.18 -8.42
CA PHE A 119 12.17 -6.96 -9.52
C PHE A 119 13.02 -8.09 -8.97
N ALA A 120 12.87 -9.30 -9.50
CA ALA A 120 13.74 -10.42 -9.19
C ALA A 120 14.39 -10.92 -10.49
N SER A 121 15.73 -10.82 -10.57
CA SER A 121 16.50 -11.33 -11.68
C SER A 121 16.94 -12.77 -11.44
N HIS A 122 16.69 -13.67 -12.39
CA HIS A 122 17.04 -15.07 -12.29
C HIS A 122 17.40 -15.64 -13.68
N PRO A 123 18.39 -16.56 -13.81
CA PRO A 123 18.77 -17.14 -15.11
C PRO A 123 17.62 -17.78 -15.88
N ASN A 124 16.61 -18.31 -15.18
CA ASN A 124 15.42 -18.94 -15.78
C ASN A 124 14.26 -17.96 -16.05
N GLY A 125 14.52 -16.68 -16.05
CA GLY A 125 13.56 -15.63 -16.36
C GLY A 125 13.31 -14.64 -15.22
N ASP A 126 13.11 -13.41 -15.61
CA ASP A 126 12.87 -12.28 -14.71
C ASP A 126 11.44 -12.29 -14.16
N THR A 127 11.31 -11.77 -12.94
CA THR A 127 10.00 -11.62 -12.28
C THR A 127 9.75 -10.15 -11.93
N TYR A 128 8.58 -9.65 -12.33
CA TYR A 128 8.09 -8.29 -12.06
C TYR A 128 6.95 -8.31 -11.07
N ILE A 129 7.04 -7.52 -10.01
CA ILE A 129 6.07 -7.52 -8.92
C ILE A 129 5.64 -6.09 -8.61
N GLU A 130 4.36 -5.83 -8.78
CA GLU A 130 3.71 -4.57 -8.44
C GLU A 130 2.93 -4.74 -7.13
N VAL A 131 3.02 -3.75 -6.24
CA VAL A 131 2.37 -3.76 -4.92
C VAL A 131 1.29 -2.68 -4.88
N LYS A 132 0.09 -3.06 -4.45
CA LYS A 132 -1.03 -2.14 -4.21
C LYS A 132 -1.40 -2.14 -2.74
N SER A 133 -1.41 -0.96 -2.13
CA SER A 133 -1.85 -0.76 -0.75
C SER A 133 -3.37 -0.70 -0.69
N VAL A 134 -4.00 -1.56 0.11
CA VAL A 134 -5.45 -1.70 0.19
C VAL A 134 -5.94 -1.27 1.56
N THR A 135 -6.75 -0.21 1.59
CA THR A 135 -7.28 0.39 2.83
C THR A 135 -8.80 0.41 2.90
N LEU A 136 -9.49 0.37 1.74
CA LEU A 136 -10.92 0.57 1.62
C LEU A 136 -11.72 -0.61 2.19
N LEU A 137 -12.73 -0.27 3.00
CA LEU A 137 -13.77 -1.17 3.48
C LEU A 137 -15.11 -0.45 3.40
N ARG A 138 -15.99 -0.88 2.48
CA ARG A 138 -17.36 -0.36 2.35
C ARG A 138 -18.40 -1.38 2.79
N LYS A 139 -18.05 -2.66 2.74
CA LYS A 139 -18.91 -3.78 3.12
C LYS A 139 -18.19 -4.61 4.19
N LYS A 140 -18.94 -5.12 5.16
CA LYS A 140 -18.40 -5.93 6.26
C LYS A 140 -17.47 -7.03 5.74
N ASN A 141 -16.28 -7.12 6.34
CA ASN A 141 -15.26 -8.15 6.07
C ASN A 141 -14.71 -8.15 4.61
N LEU A 142 -14.96 -7.10 3.80
CA LEU A 142 -14.52 -7.05 2.42
C LEU A 142 -13.58 -5.86 2.20
N ALA A 143 -12.29 -6.15 2.02
CA ALA A 143 -11.34 -5.16 1.53
C ALA A 143 -11.55 -4.92 0.04
N GLU A 144 -11.44 -3.67 -0.40
CA GLU A 144 -11.64 -3.30 -1.80
C GLU A 144 -10.50 -2.42 -2.31
N PHE A 145 -10.23 -2.51 -3.61
CA PHE A 145 -9.27 -1.66 -4.32
C PHE A 145 -9.80 -1.35 -5.74
N PRO A 146 -9.61 -0.14 -6.27
CA PRO A 146 -9.02 1.03 -5.62
C PRO A 146 -10.05 1.79 -4.75
N ASP A 147 -9.58 2.79 -3.99
CA ASP A 147 -10.42 3.69 -3.19
C ASP A 147 -10.87 4.95 -3.98
N ALA A 148 -10.40 5.10 -5.21
CA ALA A 148 -10.79 6.11 -6.19
C ALA A 148 -10.25 5.70 -7.57
N VAL A 149 -10.67 6.39 -8.63
CA VAL A 149 -10.13 6.20 -9.99
C VAL A 149 -8.62 6.33 -10.00
N THR A 150 -7.92 5.32 -10.57
CA THR A 150 -6.46 5.23 -10.60
C THR A 150 -5.91 4.95 -12.00
N SER A 151 -5.77 5.98 -12.82
CA SER A 151 -5.17 5.87 -14.17
C SER A 151 -3.74 5.33 -14.14
N ARG A 152 -2.96 5.68 -13.09
CA ARG A 152 -1.63 5.08 -12.87
C ARG A 152 -1.72 3.58 -12.61
N GLY A 153 -2.71 3.13 -11.84
CA GLY A 153 -2.93 1.71 -11.58
C GLY A 153 -3.25 0.94 -12.86
N SER A 154 -4.15 1.48 -13.68
CA SER A 154 -4.51 0.93 -15.00
C SER A 154 -3.29 0.82 -15.92
N LYS A 155 -2.45 1.87 -15.99
CA LYS A 155 -1.19 1.84 -16.74
C LYS A 155 -0.25 0.72 -16.28
N HIS A 156 -0.06 0.54 -14.97
CA HIS A 156 0.80 -0.53 -14.44
C HIS A 156 0.28 -1.93 -14.82
N LEU A 157 -1.04 -2.15 -14.81
CA LEU A 157 -1.64 -3.40 -15.27
C LEU A 157 -1.34 -3.69 -16.75
N ILE A 158 -1.44 -2.68 -17.61
CA ILE A 158 -1.13 -2.80 -19.04
C ILE A 158 0.36 -3.15 -19.24
N GLU A 159 1.25 -2.48 -18.52
CA GLU A 159 2.69 -2.73 -18.64
C GLU A 159 3.06 -4.13 -18.11
N LEU A 160 2.51 -4.58 -16.98
CA LEU A 160 2.67 -5.95 -16.50
C LEU A 160 2.15 -6.98 -17.50
N SER A 161 0.99 -6.73 -18.11
CA SER A 161 0.43 -7.60 -19.15
C SER A 161 1.39 -7.75 -20.34
N ASN A 162 2.01 -6.65 -20.75
CA ASN A 162 2.98 -6.66 -21.84
C ASN A 162 4.26 -7.44 -21.48
N MET A 163 4.72 -7.34 -20.23
CA MET A 163 5.88 -8.15 -19.76
C MET A 163 5.54 -9.63 -19.67
N SER A 164 4.34 -9.95 -19.18
CA SER A 164 3.87 -11.34 -19.11
C SER A 164 3.76 -11.97 -20.50
N LYS A 165 3.23 -11.26 -21.49
CA LYS A 165 3.18 -11.71 -22.90
C LYS A 165 4.55 -11.94 -23.52
N LYS A 166 5.61 -11.30 -22.99
CA LYS A 166 7.01 -11.50 -23.39
C LYS A 166 7.68 -12.68 -22.68
N GLY A 167 6.93 -13.43 -21.85
CA GLY A 167 7.42 -14.60 -21.12
C GLY A 167 7.97 -14.32 -19.72
N SER A 168 7.93 -13.08 -19.22
CA SER A 168 8.32 -12.78 -17.85
C SER A 168 7.25 -13.23 -16.85
N LYS A 169 7.65 -13.62 -15.65
CA LYS A 169 6.73 -13.84 -14.54
C LYS A 169 6.28 -12.49 -13.99
N CYS A 170 4.97 -12.29 -13.83
CA CYS A 170 4.41 -11.02 -13.36
C CYS A 170 3.42 -11.26 -12.23
N PHE A 171 3.60 -10.51 -11.14
CA PHE A 171 2.74 -10.56 -9.97
C PHE A 171 2.16 -9.19 -9.64
N LEU A 172 0.89 -9.18 -9.24
CA LEU A 172 0.20 -8.05 -8.66
C LEU A 172 -0.18 -8.41 -7.24
N ILE A 173 0.44 -7.73 -6.27
CA ILE A 173 0.22 -7.99 -4.85
C ILE A 173 -0.67 -6.91 -4.28
N TYR A 174 -1.84 -7.30 -3.77
CA TYR A 174 -2.70 -6.44 -2.95
C TYR A 174 -2.36 -6.64 -1.49
N LEU A 175 -1.60 -5.69 -0.91
CA LEU A 175 -1.27 -5.69 0.50
C LEU A 175 -2.38 -4.99 1.29
N ILE A 176 -3.17 -5.76 2.02
CA ILE A 176 -4.29 -5.27 2.80
C ILE A 176 -3.77 -4.70 4.12
N GLN A 177 -4.04 -3.42 4.35
CA GLN A 177 -3.51 -2.62 5.48
C GLN A 177 -4.39 -2.65 6.73
N ARG A 178 -5.33 -3.61 6.79
CA ARG A 178 -6.29 -3.75 7.89
C ARG A 178 -6.51 -5.23 8.22
N ASN A 179 -6.89 -5.54 9.47
CA ASN A 179 -7.02 -6.90 9.96
C ASN A 179 -8.46 -7.33 10.27
N ASP A 180 -9.44 -6.50 9.94
CA ASP A 180 -10.87 -6.73 10.16
C ASP A 180 -11.60 -7.22 8.90
N VAL A 181 -10.85 -7.80 7.95
CA VAL A 181 -11.34 -8.32 6.68
C VAL A 181 -10.80 -9.73 6.42
N ASP A 182 -11.59 -10.53 5.72
CA ASP A 182 -11.26 -11.89 5.30
C ASP A 182 -11.44 -12.12 3.80
N ARG A 183 -11.97 -11.11 3.08
CA ARG A 183 -12.21 -11.15 1.63
C ARG A 183 -11.64 -9.91 0.97
N PHE A 184 -11.33 -10.05 -0.33
CA PHE A 184 -10.84 -8.97 -1.18
C PHE A 184 -11.61 -8.95 -2.50
N SER A 185 -11.91 -7.75 -3.01
CA SER A 185 -12.43 -7.57 -4.36
C SER A 185 -11.93 -6.28 -5.01
N ILE A 186 -12.01 -6.22 -6.34
CA ILE A 186 -11.78 -4.97 -7.07
C ILE A 186 -13.10 -4.17 -7.06
N ALA A 187 -12.99 -2.89 -6.71
CA ALA A 187 -14.11 -1.94 -6.63
C ALA A 187 -14.49 -1.45 -8.05
N LYS A 188 -15.12 -2.32 -8.83
CA LYS A 188 -15.52 -2.04 -10.22
C LYS A 188 -16.36 -0.76 -10.36
N ASP A 189 -17.22 -0.51 -9.41
CA ASP A 189 -18.11 0.66 -9.38
C ASP A 189 -17.36 1.98 -9.15
N LEU A 190 -16.18 1.93 -8.52
CA LEU A 190 -15.31 3.11 -8.33
C LEU A 190 -14.36 3.31 -9.50
N ASP A 191 -13.87 2.22 -10.12
CA ASP A 191 -12.95 2.27 -11.25
C ASP A 191 -13.16 1.09 -12.19
N ASN A 192 -14.07 1.24 -13.17
CA ASN A 192 -14.34 0.21 -14.15
C ASN A 192 -13.14 -0.03 -15.08
N GLU A 193 -12.35 1.01 -15.41
CA GLU A 193 -11.17 0.87 -16.25
C GLU A 193 -10.11 -0.02 -15.59
N TYR A 194 -9.84 0.22 -14.30
CA TYR A 194 -8.93 -0.64 -13.53
C TYR A 194 -9.44 -2.08 -13.48
N TYR A 195 -10.74 -2.27 -13.26
CA TYR A 195 -11.34 -3.60 -13.23
C TYR A 195 -11.14 -4.35 -14.56
N GLU A 196 -11.48 -3.74 -15.69
CA GLU A 196 -11.32 -4.37 -17.01
C GLU A 196 -9.85 -4.66 -17.32
N ASN A 197 -8.93 -3.71 -17.03
CA ASN A 197 -7.50 -3.94 -17.18
C ASN A 197 -6.97 -5.06 -16.29
N SER A 198 -7.54 -5.27 -15.10
CA SER A 198 -7.19 -6.39 -14.22
C SER A 198 -7.57 -7.74 -14.82
N LEU A 199 -8.73 -7.83 -15.50
CA LEU A 199 -9.16 -9.04 -16.22
C LEU A 199 -8.22 -9.33 -17.41
N ILE A 200 -7.82 -8.29 -18.15
CA ILE A 200 -6.87 -8.41 -19.26
C ILE A 200 -5.51 -8.89 -18.73
N ALA A 201 -5.02 -8.32 -17.62
CA ALA A 201 -3.77 -8.70 -17.01
C ALA A 201 -3.79 -10.18 -16.58
N LYS A 202 -4.86 -10.63 -15.93
CA LYS A 202 -5.07 -12.04 -15.57
C LYS A 202 -5.03 -12.96 -16.79
N LYS A 203 -5.75 -12.61 -17.86
CA LYS A 203 -5.75 -13.37 -19.13
C LYS A 203 -4.37 -13.41 -19.79
N SER A 204 -3.53 -12.40 -19.57
CA SER A 204 -2.17 -12.33 -20.08
C SER A 204 -1.16 -13.11 -19.23
N GLY A 205 -1.57 -13.75 -18.14
CA GLY A 205 -0.71 -14.55 -17.26
C GLY A 205 -0.18 -13.78 -16.01
N VAL A 206 -0.62 -12.56 -15.76
CA VAL A 206 -0.29 -11.85 -14.51
C VAL A 206 -1.01 -12.53 -13.34
N GLN A 207 -0.25 -12.96 -12.35
CA GLN A 207 -0.79 -13.57 -11.14
C GLN A 207 -1.15 -12.50 -10.11
N SER A 208 -2.40 -12.52 -9.64
CA SER A 208 -2.87 -11.59 -8.61
C SER A 208 -3.04 -12.32 -7.29
N VAL A 209 -2.43 -11.79 -6.23
CA VAL A 209 -2.52 -12.33 -4.87
C VAL A 209 -2.84 -11.22 -3.89
N SER A 210 -3.60 -11.54 -2.85
CA SER A 210 -3.88 -10.62 -1.74
C SER A 210 -3.31 -11.20 -0.45
N TYR A 211 -2.64 -10.34 0.31
CA TYR A 211 -2.11 -10.69 1.62
C TYR A 211 -2.71 -9.79 2.69
N THR A 212 -3.26 -10.41 3.72
CA THR A 212 -3.53 -9.83 5.03
C THR A 212 -2.45 -10.30 5.98
N HIS A 213 -2.15 -9.59 7.05
CA HIS A 213 -1.24 -10.07 8.13
C HIS A 213 0.24 -10.26 7.76
N LEU A 214 0.72 -9.68 6.66
CA LEU A 214 2.14 -9.38 6.56
C LEU A 214 2.38 -8.30 7.61
N THR A 215 2.72 -8.76 8.80
CA THR A 215 2.74 -8.03 10.06
C THR A 215 3.10 -6.55 9.88
N LEU A 216 2.10 -5.67 10.01
CA LEU A 216 2.35 -4.31 10.52
C LEU A 216 3.25 -4.46 11.77
N PRO A 217 4.18 -3.54 12.00
CA PRO A 217 5.11 -3.67 13.13
C PRO A 217 4.37 -3.95 14.44
N THR A 218 4.95 -4.75 15.28
CA THR A 218 4.42 -5.31 16.53
C THR A 218 3.96 -4.26 17.57
N ILE A 219 3.99 -2.97 17.22
CA ILE A 219 3.53 -1.85 18.07
C ILE A 219 2.01 -1.88 18.31
N PHE A 220 1.25 -2.64 17.51
CA PHE A 220 -0.20 -2.76 17.67
C PHE A 220 -0.67 -3.87 18.63
N ARG A 221 0.24 -4.48 19.40
CA ARG A 221 -0.11 -5.30 20.54
C ARG A 221 0.02 -4.46 21.81
N VAL A 222 -1.03 -3.75 22.13
CA VAL A 222 -1.37 -3.35 23.50
C VAL A 222 -2.56 -4.16 23.92
#